data_2bc00bb1295ad493b6773eb53a10bfb9
#
_entry.id   2bc00bb1295ad493b6773eb53a10bfb9
#
_cell.length_a   1.000
_cell.length_b   1.000
_cell.length_c   1.000
_cell.angle_alpha   90.00
_cell.angle_beta   90.00
_cell.angle_gamma   90.00
#
_symmetry.space_group_name_H-M   'P 1'
#
loop_
_entity.id
_entity.type
_entity.pdbx_description
1 polymer ?
#
loop_
_entity_poly.entity_id
_entity_poly.type
_entity_poly.pdbx_seq_one_letter_code
_entity_poly.pdbx_strand_id
1 'polypeptide(L)'
;MRSVASVPTPVLGRRSFLALAASLLAAPVAAQGAEARRYQIGFANLTEDLGTRLEGLGFTGADVRASFALAARALPVDMVFYDNDRNRAKTLANAEDAIARRLDLYIQYCDDAGANAEIAKRMKAAGTPVLAIAYPVPGSPLYGPDNTLAGRMAGEALAKFAASHWPAARAVAVIIGDLGNGGDHVPERVEGIAAALREGLPAAAQTRLDSNGNPALAESLLRRFAAGETTSKLLVAALDDTTALLTKAAVETAGRSVDTAIVSQGCDRSIHGGANDKKEIDPNNRGSIVIGSVAYLLDRYGYEVLPLALKMLRGDPLPPRTTTRHMLVTAANVFTVYPPIDMN
;
A
#
# COMPACT_ATOMS: atom_id res chain seq x y z
N MET A 1 -76.13 -35.91 1.02
CA MET A 1 -76.68 -35.80 -0.35
C MET A 1 -76.38 -34.40 -0.88
N ARG A 2 -75.40 -34.25 -1.72
CA ARG A 2 -75.28 -33.18 -2.73
C ARG A 2 -74.38 -33.71 -3.85
N SER A 3 -74.92 -33.70 -5.03
CA SER A 3 -74.45 -34.24 -6.32
C SER A 3 -73.16 -33.55 -6.78
N VAL A 4 -72.20 -34.34 -7.26
CA VAL A 4 -71.01 -33.88 -7.98
C VAL A 4 -71.32 -33.91 -9.48
N ALA A 5 -71.32 -32.75 -10.11
CA ALA A 5 -71.44 -32.59 -11.53
C ALA A 5 -70.10 -32.85 -12.24
N SER A 6 -70.15 -33.77 -13.21
CA SER A 6 -69.06 -34.12 -14.10
C SER A 6 -68.89 -33.07 -15.20
N VAL A 7 -67.67 -32.60 -15.41
CA VAL A 7 -67.23 -31.70 -16.50
C VAL A 7 -66.66 -32.56 -17.64
N PRO A 8 -67.07 -32.39 -18.88
CA PRO A 8 -66.59 -33.18 -20.02
C PRO A 8 -65.23 -32.64 -20.53
N THR A 9 -64.33 -33.56 -20.79
CA THR A 9 -63.03 -33.32 -21.45
C THR A 9 -63.18 -33.17 -22.96
N PRO A 10 -62.69 -32.16 -23.63
CA PRO A 10 -62.64 -32.06 -25.05
C PRO A 10 -61.57 -32.95 -25.68
N VAL A 11 -62.01 -33.81 -26.62
CA VAL A 11 -61.15 -34.63 -27.49
C VAL A 11 -60.56 -33.73 -28.59
N LEU A 12 -59.24 -33.44 -28.55
CA LEU A 12 -58.56 -32.73 -29.62
C LEU A 12 -58.16 -33.69 -30.75
N GLY A 13 -58.65 -33.43 -31.89
CA GLY A 13 -58.49 -34.23 -33.12
C GLY A 13 -57.04 -34.10 -33.68
N ARG A 14 -56.57 -35.20 -34.28
CA ARG A 14 -55.24 -35.44 -34.85
C ARG A 14 -54.78 -34.53 -36.02
N ARG A 15 -55.48 -33.44 -36.31
CA ARG A 15 -55.11 -32.55 -37.44
C ARG A 15 -54.54 -31.21 -37.10
N SER A 16 -54.30 -30.90 -35.81
CA SER A 16 -53.77 -29.60 -35.36
C SER A 16 -52.29 -29.63 -34.99
N PHE A 17 -51.55 -30.71 -35.23
CA PHE A 17 -50.12 -30.87 -34.80
C PHE A 17 -49.07 -30.58 -35.88
N LEU A 18 -49.46 -30.14 -37.08
CA LEU A 18 -48.53 -29.89 -38.19
C LEU A 18 -48.29 -28.43 -38.54
N ALA A 19 -48.84 -27.48 -37.77
CA ALA A 19 -48.64 -26.04 -38.03
C ALA A 19 -47.77 -25.30 -37.01
N LEU A 20 -47.18 -26.00 -36.02
CA LEU A 20 -46.37 -25.34 -34.95
C LEU A 20 -44.88 -25.73 -34.97
N ALA A 21 -44.37 -26.36 -36.03
CA ALA A 21 -42.98 -26.83 -36.11
C ALA A 21 -42.09 -26.02 -37.05
N ALA A 22 -42.53 -24.88 -37.57
CA ALA A 22 -41.77 -24.09 -38.54
C ALA A 22 -41.33 -22.69 -38.04
N SER A 23 -41.49 -22.34 -36.75
CA SER A 23 -41.19 -21.00 -36.24
C SER A 23 -40.07 -20.95 -35.19
N LEU A 24 -39.27 -22.01 -35.03
CA LEU A 24 -38.21 -22.12 -33.99
C LEU A 24 -36.78 -22.22 -34.55
N LEU A 25 -36.53 -21.69 -35.77
CA LEU A 25 -35.19 -21.68 -36.37
C LEU A 25 -34.77 -20.28 -36.85
N ALA A 26 -35.04 -19.25 -36.04
CA ALA A 26 -34.41 -17.95 -36.20
C ALA A 26 -34.12 -17.36 -34.81
N ALA A 27 -33.30 -18.07 -34.01
CA ALA A 27 -32.57 -17.41 -32.93
C ALA A 27 -31.48 -16.60 -33.61
N PRO A 28 -31.42 -15.27 -33.41
CA PRO A 28 -30.27 -14.52 -33.88
C PRO A 28 -29.04 -15.00 -33.07
N VAL A 29 -28.10 -15.64 -33.75
CA VAL A 29 -26.71 -15.75 -33.30
C VAL A 29 -26.17 -14.33 -33.33
N ALA A 30 -26.35 -13.60 -32.26
CA ALA A 30 -25.76 -12.28 -32.05
C ALA A 30 -25.42 -12.12 -30.57
N ALA A 31 -24.60 -13.04 -30.08
CA ALA A 31 -23.78 -12.82 -28.90
C ALA A 31 -22.34 -13.23 -29.26
N GLN A 32 -21.82 -12.69 -30.37
CA GLN A 32 -20.37 -12.45 -30.42
C GLN A 32 -20.12 -11.44 -29.31
N GLY A 33 -19.47 -11.91 -28.23
CA GLY A 33 -19.11 -11.07 -27.11
C GLY A 33 -18.38 -9.86 -27.67
N ALA A 34 -18.96 -8.67 -27.51
CA ALA A 34 -18.22 -7.44 -27.68
C ALA A 34 -16.99 -7.60 -26.80
N GLU A 35 -15.82 -7.67 -27.40
CA GLU A 35 -14.57 -7.64 -26.63
C GLU A 35 -14.68 -6.46 -25.67
N ALA A 36 -14.59 -6.74 -24.37
CA ALA A 36 -14.77 -5.71 -23.36
C ALA A 36 -13.72 -4.64 -23.67
N ARG A 37 -14.16 -3.38 -23.89
CA ARG A 37 -13.27 -2.26 -24.19
C ARG A 37 -12.11 -2.26 -23.21
N ARG A 38 -10.89 -2.34 -23.72
CA ARG A 38 -9.70 -2.15 -22.94
C ARG A 38 -9.33 -0.67 -22.89
N TYR A 39 -8.97 -0.20 -21.72
CA TYR A 39 -8.58 1.20 -21.49
C TYR A 39 -7.06 1.34 -21.53
N GLN A 40 -6.58 2.36 -22.22
CA GLN A 40 -5.16 2.71 -22.23
C GLN A 40 -4.86 3.65 -21.06
N ILE A 41 -4.11 3.18 -20.07
CA ILE A 41 -3.80 3.93 -18.86
C ILE A 41 -2.30 4.22 -18.80
N GLY A 42 -1.93 5.51 -18.70
CA GLY A 42 -0.57 5.92 -18.41
C GLY A 42 -0.27 5.84 -16.92
N PHE A 43 0.87 5.27 -16.55
CA PHE A 43 1.41 5.37 -15.20
C PHE A 43 2.78 6.04 -15.25
N ALA A 44 2.85 7.26 -14.72
CA ALA A 44 4.08 8.03 -14.58
C ALA A 44 4.62 7.88 -13.16
N ASN A 45 5.61 7.02 -13.05
CA ASN A 45 6.26 6.69 -11.80
C ASN A 45 7.17 7.82 -11.33
N LEU A 46 7.35 7.99 -10.02
CA LEU A 46 8.20 9.02 -9.42
C LEU A 46 9.65 8.91 -9.93
N THR A 47 10.20 7.71 -9.86
CA THR A 47 11.48 7.32 -10.45
C THR A 47 11.56 5.80 -10.54
N GLU A 48 12.32 5.28 -11.49
CA GLU A 48 12.66 3.85 -11.59
C GLU A 48 14.13 3.58 -11.21
N ASP A 49 14.84 4.59 -10.69
CA ASP A 49 16.17 4.42 -10.14
C ASP A 49 16.15 3.45 -8.96
N LEU A 50 16.92 2.36 -9.07
CA LEU A 50 16.99 1.29 -8.06
C LEU A 50 17.69 1.73 -6.77
N GLY A 51 18.45 2.83 -6.80
CA GLY A 51 19.08 3.42 -5.63
C GLY A 51 18.14 4.29 -4.80
N THR A 52 17.02 4.74 -5.38
CA THR A 52 16.07 5.63 -4.72
C THR A 52 14.98 4.83 -4.01
N ARG A 53 14.83 5.07 -2.72
CA ARG A 53 13.73 4.53 -1.91
C ARG A 53 12.55 5.50 -1.90
N LEU A 54 11.35 4.95 -2.10
CA LEU A 54 10.11 5.74 -2.15
C LEU A 54 9.58 5.97 -0.73
N GLU A 55 9.05 7.17 -0.48
CA GLU A 55 8.39 7.55 0.79
C GLU A 55 9.28 7.35 2.05
N GLY A 56 10.61 7.29 1.88
CA GLY A 56 11.52 6.96 2.97
C GLY A 56 11.35 5.52 3.50
N LEU A 57 10.85 4.61 2.65
CA LEU A 57 10.64 3.20 2.94
C LEU A 57 11.57 2.32 2.10
N GLY A 58 11.51 1.00 2.27
CA GLY A 58 12.41 0.06 1.57
C GLY A 58 12.08 -0.21 0.10
N PHE A 59 10.95 0.28 -0.41
CA PHE A 59 10.49 0.02 -1.77
C PHE A 59 11.11 0.97 -2.80
N THR A 60 11.26 0.46 -4.03
CA THR A 60 11.72 1.21 -5.20
C THR A 60 10.58 1.48 -6.17
N GLY A 61 10.80 2.38 -7.14
CA GLY A 61 9.85 2.57 -8.24
C GLY A 61 9.62 1.30 -9.06
N ALA A 62 10.63 0.44 -9.17
CA ALA A 62 10.50 -0.84 -9.85
C ALA A 62 9.48 -1.78 -9.17
N ASP A 63 9.43 -1.79 -7.83
CA ASP A 63 8.44 -2.58 -7.07
C ASP A 63 7.02 -2.08 -7.34
N VAL A 64 6.82 -0.76 -7.32
CA VAL A 64 5.52 -0.14 -7.64
C VAL A 64 5.12 -0.44 -9.09
N ARG A 65 6.02 -0.25 -10.06
CA ARG A 65 5.76 -0.58 -11.46
C ARG A 65 5.38 -2.04 -11.66
N ALA A 66 6.11 -2.95 -11.02
CA ALA A 66 5.81 -4.37 -11.09
C ALA A 66 4.39 -4.69 -10.60
N SER A 67 3.94 -4.05 -9.53
CA SER A 67 2.58 -4.23 -9.01
C SER A 67 1.52 -3.79 -10.01
N PHE A 68 1.73 -2.67 -10.72
CA PHE A 68 0.84 -2.21 -11.80
C PHE A 68 0.82 -3.18 -12.98
N ALA A 69 1.98 -3.67 -13.41
CA ALA A 69 2.08 -4.62 -14.50
C ALA A 69 1.38 -5.95 -14.17
N LEU A 70 1.48 -6.42 -12.93
CA LEU A 70 0.81 -7.64 -12.47
C LEU A 70 -0.70 -7.44 -12.35
N ALA A 71 -1.15 -6.38 -11.71
CA ALA A 71 -2.56 -6.09 -11.52
C ALA A 71 -3.29 -5.88 -12.86
N ALA A 72 -2.65 -5.27 -13.85
CA ALA A 72 -3.20 -5.05 -15.17
C ALA A 72 -3.56 -6.34 -15.92
N ARG A 73 -2.89 -7.47 -15.63
CA ARG A 73 -3.17 -8.76 -16.28
C ARG A 73 -4.59 -9.26 -16.04
N ALA A 74 -5.16 -8.94 -14.89
CA ALA A 74 -6.51 -9.37 -14.49
C ALA A 74 -7.59 -8.31 -14.81
N LEU A 75 -7.23 -7.17 -15.41
CA LEU A 75 -8.13 -6.05 -15.64
C LEU A 75 -8.21 -5.68 -17.14
N PRO A 76 -9.30 -5.05 -17.60
CA PRO A 76 -9.43 -4.62 -18.99
C PRO A 76 -8.63 -3.33 -19.26
N VAL A 77 -7.33 -3.36 -18.98
CA VAL A 77 -6.43 -2.21 -19.14
C VAL A 77 -5.16 -2.59 -19.89
N ASP A 78 -4.64 -1.64 -20.66
CA ASP A 78 -3.34 -1.70 -21.29
C ASP A 78 -2.49 -0.56 -20.72
N MET A 79 -1.35 -0.91 -20.11
CA MET A 79 -0.51 0.05 -19.39
C MET A 79 0.54 0.67 -20.31
N VAL A 80 0.67 1.99 -20.22
CA VAL A 80 1.81 2.75 -20.74
C VAL A 80 2.60 3.26 -19.54
N PHE A 81 3.84 2.81 -19.43
CA PHE A 81 4.71 3.17 -18.31
C PHE A 81 5.64 4.33 -18.66
N TYR A 82 5.72 5.29 -17.75
CA TYR A 82 6.63 6.43 -17.81
C TYR A 82 7.47 6.48 -16.52
N ASP A 83 8.69 6.94 -16.65
CA ASP A 83 9.57 7.25 -15.54
C ASP A 83 9.76 8.78 -15.50
N ASN A 84 9.35 9.42 -14.42
CA ASN A 84 9.54 10.86 -14.19
C ASN A 84 10.96 11.22 -13.77
N ASP A 85 11.71 10.22 -13.24
CA ASP A 85 13.11 10.36 -12.88
C ASP A 85 13.39 11.53 -11.92
N ARG A 86 12.39 11.90 -11.11
CA ARG A 86 12.37 13.11 -10.27
C ARG A 86 12.81 14.37 -11.03
N ASN A 87 12.57 14.40 -12.34
CA ASN A 87 12.98 15.45 -13.24
C ASN A 87 11.75 16.16 -13.82
N ARG A 88 11.61 17.43 -13.50
CA ARG A 88 10.45 18.23 -13.93
C ARG A 88 10.25 18.24 -15.45
N ALA A 89 11.31 18.40 -16.24
CA ALA A 89 11.20 18.45 -17.69
C ALA A 89 10.71 17.10 -18.25
N LYS A 90 11.25 16.00 -17.75
CA LYS A 90 10.84 14.63 -18.11
C LYS A 90 9.39 14.35 -17.69
N THR A 91 9.00 14.77 -16.48
CA THR A 91 7.63 14.66 -15.98
C THR A 91 6.63 15.37 -16.91
N LEU A 92 6.94 16.59 -17.35
CA LEU A 92 6.08 17.34 -18.27
C LEU A 92 6.04 16.71 -19.66
N ALA A 93 7.18 16.22 -20.17
CA ALA A 93 7.25 15.54 -21.47
C ALA A 93 6.46 14.21 -21.46
N ASN A 94 6.49 13.45 -20.37
CA ASN A 94 5.68 12.24 -20.20
C ASN A 94 4.17 12.55 -20.29
N ALA A 95 3.74 13.63 -19.66
CA ALA A 95 2.34 14.07 -19.73
C ALA A 95 1.93 14.50 -21.13
N GLU A 96 2.81 15.18 -21.87
CA GLU A 96 2.58 15.56 -23.27
C GLU A 96 2.45 14.33 -24.18
N ASP A 97 3.33 13.34 -24.02
CA ASP A 97 3.23 12.07 -24.77
C ASP A 97 1.92 11.34 -24.46
N ALA A 98 1.50 11.29 -23.19
CA ALA A 98 0.23 10.70 -22.79
C ALA A 98 -0.98 11.38 -23.46
N ILE A 99 -0.97 12.71 -23.56
CA ILE A 99 -1.98 13.50 -24.27
C ILE A 99 -1.94 13.20 -25.76
N ALA A 100 -0.75 13.21 -26.38
CA ALA A 100 -0.58 12.93 -27.81
C ALA A 100 -1.08 11.53 -28.20
N ARG A 101 -0.87 10.55 -27.33
CA ARG A 101 -1.39 9.17 -27.47
C ARG A 101 -2.88 9.04 -27.17
N ARG A 102 -3.52 10.08 -26.64
CA ARG A 102 -4.93 10.07 -26.25
C ARG A 102 -5.23 8.96 -25.24
N LEU A 103 -4.39 8.81 -24.21
CA LEU A 103 -4.64 7.83 -23.16
C LEU A 103 -5.96 8.12 -22.44
N ASP A 104 -6.69 7.06 -22.06
CA ASP A 104 -7.99 7.18 -21.41
C ASP A 104 -7.88 7.78 -19.99
N LEU A 105 -6.73 7.56 -19.29
CA LEU A 105 -6.46 8.11 -17.97
C LEU A 105 -4.94 8.16 -17.73
N TYR A 106 -4.51 9.13 -16.92
CA TYR A 106 -3.12 9.29 -16.50
C TYR A 106 -2.99 9.19 -14.99
N ILE A 107 -2.15 8.27 -14.52
CA ILE A 107 -1.81 8.10 -13.11
C ILE A 107 -0.49 8.80 -12.87
N GLN A 108 -0.48 9.79 -11.96
CA GLN A 108 0.69 10.64 -11.70
C GLN A 108 1.25 10.38 -10.30
N TYR A 109 2.50 9.97 -10.25
CA TYR A 109 3.30 9.87 -9.03
C TYR A 109 4.50 10.81 -9.17
N CYS A 110 4.41 11.99 -8.57
CA CYS A 110 5.44 13.04 -8.68
C CYS A 110 5.40 13.97 -7.47
N ASP A 111 6.56 14.22 -6.87
CA ASP A 111 6.75 15.07 -5.70
C ASP A 111 6.95 16.57 -6.02
N ASP A 112 7.08 16.95 -7.29
CA ASP A 112 7.14 18.36 -7.73
C ASP A 112 5.73 18.96 -7.84
N ALA A 113 5.32 19.73 -6.84
CA ALA A 113 4.02 20.39 -6.81
C ALA A 113 3.81 21.35 -8.01
N GLY A 114 4.86 21.99 -8.51
CA GLY A 114 4.79 22.88 -9.67
C GLY A 114 4.56 22.11 -10.96
N ALA A 115 5.21 20.96 -11.14
CA ALA A 115 4.95 20.06 -12.27
C ALA A 115 3.50 19.54 -12.20
N ASN A 116 3.05 19.10 -11.03
CA ASN A 116 1.69 18.60 -10.81
C ASN A 116 0.63 19.66 -11.15
N ALA A 117 0.85 20.93 -10.79
CA ALA A 117 -0.05 22.03 -11.13
C ALA A 117 -0.12 22.28 -12.65
N GLU A 118 1.00 22.17 -13.35
CA GLU A 118 1.05 22.33 -14.81
C GLU A 118 0.39 21.14 -15.51
N ILE A 119 0.64 19.92 -15.06
CA ILE A 119 0.00 18.70 -15.57
C ILE A 119 -1.51 18.76 -15.41
N ALA A 120 -2.00 19.19 -14.23
CA ALA A 120 -3.43 19.37 -14.01
C ALA A 120 -4.10 20.24 -15.06
N LYS A 121 -3.47 21.37 -15.44
CA LYS A 121 -3.97 22.28 -16.47
C LYS A 121 -3.99 21.63 -17.86
N ARG A 122 -2.88 20.99 -18.27
CA ARG A 122 -2.74 20.36 -19.59
C ARG A 122 -3.70 19.18 -19.76
N MET A 123 -3.76 18.28 -18.78
CA MET A 123 -4.64 17.13 -18.79
C MET A 123 -6.12 17.54 -18.81
N LYS A 124 -6.49 18.55 -18.01
CA LYS A 124 -7.85 19.11 -18.05
C LYS A 124 -8.20 19.68 -19.42
N ALA A 125 -7.29 20.44 -20.05
CA ALA A 125 -7.49 20.99 -21.39
C ALA A 125 -7.63 19.89 -22.45
N ALA A 126 -6.91 18.78 -22.30
CA ALA A 126 -6.99 17.62 -23.19
C ALA A 126 -8.19 16.69 -22.89
N GLY A 127 -8.91 16.90 -21.78
CA GLY A 127 -10.00 16.01 -21.36
C GLY A 127 -9.53 14.66 -20.82
N THR A 128 -8.24 14.53 -20.46
CA THR A 128 -7.67 13.30 -19.90
C THR A 128 -7.76 13.34 -18.36
N PRO A 129 -8.51 12.44 -17.72
CA PRO A 129 -8.60 12.39 -16.26
C PRO A 129 -7.27 11.98 -15.62
N VAL A 130 -6.98 12.54 -14.45
CA VAL A 130 -5.77 12.23 -13.68
C VAL A 130 -6.15 11.61 -12.34
N LEU A 131 -5.42 10.56 -11.94
CA LEU A 131 -5.43 9.99 -10.60
C LEU A 131 -4.04 10.20 -9.99
N ALA A 132 -3.97 10.90 -8.88
CA ALA A 132 -2.70 11.20 -8.20
C ALA A 132 -2.32 10.09 -7.22
N ILE A 133 -1.00 9.81 -7.10
CA ILE A 133 -0.43 8.92 -6.08
C ILE A 133 0.47 9.72 -5.15
N ALA A 134 0.30 9.54 -3.85
CA ALA A 134 1.05 10.10 -2.73
C ALA A 134 1.05 11.65 -2.69
N TYR A 135 1.31 12.31 -3.79
CA TYR A 135 1.41 13.77 -3.89
C TYR A 135 0.24 14.35 -4.70
N PRO A 136 -0.39 15.43 -4.22
CA PRO A 136 -1.60 15.95 -4.85
C PRO A 136 -1.36 16.53 -6.24
N VAL A 137 -2.29 16.24 -7.16
CA VAL A 137 -2.46 16.93 -8.45
C VAL A 137 -3.75 17.75 -8.35
N PRO A 138 -3.72 19.08 -8.53
CA PRO A 138 -4.88 19.95 -8.33
C PRO A 138 -6.11 19.49 -9.12
N GLY A 139 -7.23 19.32 -8.40
CA GLY A 139 -8.50 18.89 -8.99
C GLY A 139 -8.62 17.41 -9.33
N SER A 140 -7.64 16.59 -8.95
CA SER A 140 -7.64 15.15 -9.17
C SER A 140 -7.84 14.38 -7.85
N PRO A 141 -8.50 13.22 -7.86
CA PRO A 141 -8.49 12.32 -6.70
C PRO A 141 -7.07 11.88 -6.35
N LEU A 142 -6.82 11.69 -5.07
CA LEU A 142 -5.52 11.27 -4.53
C LEU A 142 -5.63 9.89 -3.86
N TYR A 143 -4.74 8.98 -4.22
CA TYR A 143 -4.47 7.75 -3.47
C TYR A 143 -3.11 7.86 -2.76
N GLY A 144 -3.02 7.51 -1.49
CA GLY A 144 -1.75 7.56 -0.79
C GLY A 144 -1.81 7.11 0.66
N PRO A 145 -0.65 7.06 1.35
CA PRO A 145 -0.59 6.62 2.74
C PRO A 145 -1.25 7.63 3.69
N ASP A 146 -1.77 7.11 4.79
CA ASP A 146 -2.11 7.86 5.99
C ASP A 146 -0.95 7.74 6.99
N ASN A 147 0.00 8.66 6.92
CA ASN A 147 1.20 8.62 7.75
C ASN A 147 0.93 8.78 9.24
N THR A 148 -0.10 9.57 9.61
CA THR A 148 -0.53 9.69 11.01
C THR A 148 -1.05 8.36 11.53
N LEU A 149 -1.94 7.71 10.79
CA LEU A 149 -2.47 6.39 11.17
C LEU A 149 -1.36 5.33 11.24
N ALA A 150 -0.47 5.28 10.24
CA ALA A 150 0.64 4.34 10.23
C ALA A 150 1.57 4.55 11.44
N GLY A 151 1.88 5.80 11.78
CA GLY A 151 2.62 6.14 12.99
C GLY A 151 1.90 5.69 14.26
N ARG A 152 0.60 5.97 14.38
CA ARG A 152 -0.21 5.53 15.53
C ARG A 152 -0.17 4.01 15.69
N MET A 153 -0.32 3.24 14.62
CA MET A 153 -0.27 1.77 14.67
C MET A 153 1.05 1.26 15.25
N ALA A 154 2.19 1.88 14.89
CA ALA A 154 3.49 1.52 15.46
C ALA A 154 3.58 1.85 16.96
N GLY A 155 3.16 3.04 17.36
CA GLY A 155 3.13 3.46 18.76
C GLY A 155 2.22 2.60 19.63
N GLU A 156 1.01 2.29 19.15
CA GLU A 156 0.04 1.42 19.82
C GLU A 156 0.58 0.00 19.98
N ALA A 157 1.25 -0.54 18.95
CA ALA A 157 1.86 -1.87 19.02
C ALA A 157 2.95 -1.94 20.11
N LEU A 158 3.82 -0.93 20.18
CA LEU A 158 4.84 -0.85 21.23
C LEU A 158 4.23 -0.68 22.63
N ALA A 159 3.24 0.19 22.77
CA ALA A 159 2.56 0.41 24.03
C ALA A 159 1.86 -0.88 24.53
N LYS A 160 1.15 -1.57 23.64
CA LYS A 160 0.49 -2.85 23.94
C LYS A 160 1.49 -3.92 24.31
N PHE A 161 2.62 -3.99 23.61
CA PHE A 161 3.69 -4.94 23.94
C PHE A 161 4.24 -4.69 25.33
N ALA A 162 4.59 -3.45 25.66
CA ALA A 162 5.12 -3.10 26.99
C ALA A 162 4.11 -3.42 28.10
N ALA A 163 2.84 -3.06 27.93
CA ALA A 163 1.79 -3.35 28.91
C ALA A 163 1.61 -4.84 29.17
N SER A 164 1.77 -5.68 28.14
CA SER A 164 1.57 -7.13 28.25
C SER A 164 2.82 -7.89 28.72
N HIS A 165 4.04 -7.45 28.34
CA HIS A 165 5.28 -8.18 28.63
C HIS A 165 6.09 -7.56 29.78
N TRP A 166 5.91 -6.26 30.04
CA TRP A 166 6.68 -5.49 31.02
C TRP A 166 5.80 -4.62 31.93
N PRO A 167 4.71 -5.14 32.52
CA PRO A 167 3.65 -4.33 33.16
C PRO A 167 4.12 -3.47 34.32
N ALA A 168 5.24 -3.82 34.97
CA ALA A 168 5.80 -3.08 36.12
C ALA A 168 7.15 -2.43 35.80
N ALA A 169 7.66 -2.58 34.58
CA ALA A 169 8.98 -2.05 34.25
C ALA A 169 8.90 -0.60 33.76
N ARG A 170 9.92 0.19 34.11
CA ARG A 170 10.12 1.48 33.48
C ARG A 170 10.48 1.28 32.01
N ALA A 171 9.85 2.02 31.12
CA ALA A 171 10.13 2.00 29.69
C ALA A 171 10.52 3.38 29.18
N VAL A 172 11.36 3.43 28.16
CA VAL A 172 11.70 4.61 27.37
C VAL A 172 11.42 4.31 25.91
N ALA A 173 10.76 5.21 25.23
CA ALA A 173 10.46 5.10 23.82
C ALA A 173 11.48 5.91 22.99
N VAL A 174 11.97 5.31 21.92
CA VAL A 174 12.90 5.92 20.97
C VAL A 174 12.26 5.92 19.60
N ILE A 175 12.08 7.10 18.99
CA ILE A 175 11.67 7.25 17.60
C ILE A 175 12.94 7.54 16.81
N ILE A 176 13.28 6.70 15.84
CA ILE A 176 14.57 6.76 15.15
C ILE A 176 14.43 6.58 13.64
N GLY A 177 15.17 7.37 12.88
CA GLY A 177 15.20 7.35 11.42
C GLY A 177 15.57 8.71 10.85
N ASP A 178 15.27 8.93 9.58
CA ASP A 178 15.44 10.24 8.94
C ASP A 178 14.28 11.16 9.34
N LEU A 179 14.52 12.01 10.31
CA LEU A 179 13.50 12.93 10.86
C LEU A 179 13.42 14.24 10.06
N GLY A 180 14.49 14.64 9.41
CA GLY A 180 14.61 15.95 8.76
C GLY A 180 14.47 15.93 7.23
N ASN A 181 15.00 14.89 6.59
CA ASN A 181 15.12 14.83 5.13
C ASN A 181 14.22 13.75 4.47
N GLY A 182 13.51 12.97 5.26
CA GLY A 182 12.69 11.84 4.78
C GLY A 182 11.41 12.26 4.02
N GLY A 183 11.26 13.54 3.72
CA GLY A 183 10.10 14.11 3.00
C GLY A 183 9.03 14.69 3.90
N ASP A 184 8.07 15.39 3.29
CA ASP A 184 7.02 16.16 3.96
C ASP A 184 6.07 15.30 4.84
N HIS A 185 6.09 13.97 4.66
CA HIS A 185 5.20 13.05 5.36
C HIS A 185 5.78 12.45 6.64
N VAL A 186 7.08 12.62 6.88
CA VAL A 186 7.76 12.08 8.08
C VAL A 186 7.26 12.72 9.36
N PRO A 187 7.04 14.04 9.45
CA PRO A 187 6.50 14.67 10.65
C PRO A 187 5.16 14.06 11.11
N GLU A 188 4.24 13.78 10.19
CA GLU A 188 2.94 13.15 10.49
C GLU A 188 3.11 11.76 11.09
N ARG A 189 4.06 10.97 10.54
CA ARG A 189 4.40 9.64 11.02
C ARG A 189 4.96 9.66 12.44
N VAL A 190 5.91 10.56 12.67
CA VAL A 190 6.57 10.76 13.98
C VAL A 190 5.55 11.21 15.04
N GLU A 191 4.68 12.16 14.73
CA GLU A 191 3.66 12.62 15.65
C GLU A 191 2.59 11.56 15.94
N GLY A 192 2.22 10.76 14.95
CA GLY A 192 1.35 9.60 15.14
C GLY A 192 1.91 8.60 16.14
N ILE A 193 3.21 8.23 16.00
CA ILE A 193 3.94 7.36 16.96
C ILE A 193 3.93 7.99 18.35
N ALA A 194 4.34 9.25 18.43
CA ALA A 194 4.49 9.95 19.72
C ALA A 194 3.15 10.11 20.45
N ALA A 195 2.07 10.38 19.72
CA ALA A 195 0.73 10.49 20.29
C ALA A 195 0.25 9.14 20.85
N ALA A 196 0.37 8.06 20.10
CA ALA A 196 -0.03 6.73 20.55
C ALA A 196 0.75 6.24 21.77
N LEU A 197 2.06 6.52 21.81
CA LEU A 197 2.90 6.21 22.98
C LEU A 197 2.49 7.03 24.20
N ARG A 198 2.17 8.32 24.06
CA ARG A 198 1.67 9.14 25.18
C ARG A 198 0.35 8.64 25.73
N GLU A 199 -0.55 8.20 24.86
CA GLU A 199 -1.85 7.66 25.22
C GLU A 199 -1.73 6.29 25.91
N GLY A 200 -0.94 5.37 25.35
CA GLY A 200 -0.81 4.00 25.84
C GLY A 200 0.18 3.81 27.00
N LEU A 201 1.20 4.68 27.09
CA LEU A 201 2.27 4.62 28.10
C LEU A 201 2.65 6.03 28.57
N PRO A 202 1.80 6.75 29.28
CA PRO A 202 2.01 8.15 29.65
C PRO A 202 3.24 8.37 30.54
N ALA A 203 3.72 7.34 31.25
CA ALA A 203 4.91 7.41 32.08
C ALA A 203 6.23 7.18 31.30
N ALA A 204 6.18 6.72 30.05
CA ALA A 204 7.36 6.47 29.25
C ALA A 204 7.93 7.79 28.70
N ALA A 205 9.19 8.08 29.00
CA ALA A 205 9.90 9.16 28.33
C ALA A 205 10.06 8.86 26.85
N GLN A 206 10.00 9.88 26.00
CA GLN A 206 10.18 9.75 24.57
C GLN A 206 11.42 10.52 24.11
N THR A 207 12.25 9.87 23.29
CA THR A 207 13.45 10.47 22.68
C THR A 207 13.37 10.31 21.17
N ARG A 208 13.80 11.33 20.43
CA ARG A 208 13.92 11.32 18.98
C ARG A 208 15.39 11.29 18.59
N LEU A 209 15.78 10.36 17.74
CA LEU A 209 17.14 10.20 17.24
C LEU A 209 17.13 10.34 15.72
N ASP A 210 17.66 11.45 15.23
CA ASP A 210 17.73 11.75 13.80
C ASP A 210 18.97 11.15 13.18
N SER A 211 18.76 10.26 12.20
CA SER A 211 19.85 9.66 11.42
C SER A 211 20.24 10.47 10.19
N ASN A 212 19.54 11.56 9.88
CA ASN A 212 19.74 12.35 8.67
C ASN A 212 19.86 11.49 7.39
N GLY A 213 19.04 10.45 7.28
CA GLY A 213 19.08 9.52 6.14
C GLY A 213 20.31 8.60 6.11
N ASN A 214 21.12 8.58 7.15
CA ASN A 214 22.28 7.70 7.24
C ASN A 214 22.02 6.52 8.19
N PRO A 215 21.83 5.30 7.65
CA PRO A 215 21.52 4.12 8.46
C PRO A 215 22.63 3.76 9.46
N ALA A 216 23.90 3.94 9.13
CA ALA A 216 25.02 3.69 10.06
C ALA A 216 25.03 4.68 11.24
N LEU A 217 24.54 5.91 11.02
CA LEU A 217 24.33 6.88 12.10
C LEU A 217 23.20 6.41 13.03
N ALA A 218 22.10 5.88 12.48
CA ALA A 218 21.01 5.33 13.29
C ALA A 218 21.51 4.23 14.24
N GLU A 219 22.30 3.27 13.74
CA GLU A 219 22.92 2.22 14.54
C GLU A 219 23.77 2.81 15.69
N SER A 220 24.65 3.75 15.36
CA SER A 220 25.56 4.33 16.36
C SER A 220 24.84 5.19 17.41
N LEU A 221 23.78 5.91 17.01
CA LEU A 221 22.93 6.69 17.91
C LEU A 221 22.21 5.79 18.91
N LEU A 222 21.57 4.72 18.42
CA LEU A 222 20.86 3.79 19.32
C LEU A 222 21.82 3.04 20.22
N ARG A 223 22.97 2.61 19.74
CA ARG A 223 23.99 1.94 20.57
C ARG A 223 24.43 2.82 21.73
N ARG A 224 24.75 4.12 21.48
CA ARG A 224 25.10 5.08 22.55
C ARG A 224 23.94 5.31 23.52
N PHE A 225 22.73 5.46 23.00
CA PHE A 225 21.54 5.63 23.83
C PHE A 225 21.30 4.41 24.74
N ALA A 226 21.35 3.20 24.19
CA ALA A 226 21.17 1.96 24.92
C ALA A 226 22.27 1.71 25.99
N ALA A 227 23.50 2.14 25.73
CA ALA A 227 24.58 2.06 26.70
C ALA A 227 24.41 3.05 27.88
N GLY A 228 23.79 4.20 27.65
CA GLY A 228 23.47 5.18 28.69
C GLY A 228 22.20 4.90 29.48
N GLU A 229 21.24 4.22 28.86
CA GLU A 229 19.92 3.89 29.49
C GLU A 229 19.89 2.41 29.89
N THR A 230 20.48 2.09 31.04
CA THR A 230 20.65 0.70 31.49
C THR A 230 19.52 0.17 32.37
N THR A 231 18.61 1.04 32.82
CA THR A 231 17.59 0.70 33.83
C THR A 231 16.19 0.52 33.24
N SER A 232 15.95 1.04 32.03
CA SER A 232 14.63 1.00 31.38
C SER A 232 14.57 -0.04 30.28
N LYS A 233 13.36 -0.54 30.02
CA LYS A 233 13.05 -1.27 28.77
C LYS A 233 13.02 -0.30 27.61
N LEU A 234 13.49 -0.72 26.45
CA LEU A 234 13.57 0.09 25.24
C LEU A 234 12.45 -0.26 24.26
N LEU A 235 11.65 0.74 23.91
CA LEU A 235 10.62 0.64 22.88
C LEU A 235 11.09 1.46 21.67
N VAL A 236 11.46 0.80 20.60
CA VAL A 236 12.03 1.46 19.42
C VAL A 236 11.01 1.50 18.29
N ALA A 237 10.62 2.70 17.89
CA ALA A 237 9.85 2.94 16.66
C ALA A 237 10.81 3.40 15.57
N ALA A 238 11.18 2.51 14.66
CA ALA A 238 12.01 2.83 13.51
C ALA A 238 11.13 3.32 12.35
N LEU A 239 11.57 4.40 11.68
CA LEU A 239 10.79 5.01 10.59
C LEU A 239 10.84 4.23 9.27
N ASP A 240 11.74 3.25 9.16
CA ASP A 240 11.86 2.32 8.04
C ASP A 240 12.44 0.98 8.50
N ASP A 241 12.35 -0.03 7.62
CA ASP A 241 12.77 -1.39 7.92
C ASP A 241 14.30 -1.54 8.01
N THR A 242 15.05 -0.82 7.18
CA THR A 242 16.52 -0.83 7.22
C THR A 242 17.02 -0.28 8.56
N THR A 243 16.48 0.85 9.01
CA THR A 243 16.75 1.43 10.32
C THR A 243 16.41 0.47 11.44
N ALA A 244 15.29 -0.25 11.34
CA ALA A 244 14.89 -1.25 12.35
C ALA A 244 15.94 -2.37 12.48
N LEU A 245 16.41 -2.92 11.36
CA LEU A 245 17.39 -4.01 11.36
C LEU A 245 18.77 -3.57 11.91
N LEU A 246 19.21 -2.36 11.57
CA LEU A 246 20.46 -1.82 12.09
C LEU A 246 20.37 -1.48 13.58
N THR A 247 19.24 -0.95 14.03
CA THR A 247 19.02 -0.72 15.46
C THR A 247 18.88 -2.03 16.24
N LYS A 248 18.31 -3.08 15.64
CA LYS A 248 18.33 -4.43 16.19
C LYS A 248 19.77 -4.91 16.43
N ALA A 249 20.64 -4.83 15.41
CA ALA A 249 22.05 -5.20 15.52
C ALA A 249 22.78 -4.42 16.61
N ALA A 250 22.51 -3.11 16.74
CA ALA A 250 23.07 -2.26 17.80
C ALA A 250 22.66 -2.75 19.19
N VAL A 251 21.41 -3.12 19.39
CA VAL A 251 20.84 -3.61 20.65
C VAL A 251 21.39 -5.00 21.01
N GLU A 252 21.49 -5.90 20.03
CA GLU A 252 22.08 -7.24 20.18
C GLU A 252 23.55 -7.13 20.62
N THR A 253 24.32 -6.27 19.97
CA THR A 253 25.73 -5.98 20.34
C THR A 253 25.85 -5.42 21.76
N ALA A 254 24.87 -4.61 22.19
CA ALA A 254 24.83 -4.06 23.55
C ALA A 254 24.31 -5.06 24.61
N GLY A 255 23.93 -6.28 24.22
CA GLY A 255 23.38 -7.30 25.13
C GLY A 255 21.99 -6.94 25.69
N ARG A 256 21.22 -6.08 24.98
CA ARG A 256 19.94 -5.53 25.45
C ARG A 256 18.70 -6.15 24.76
N SER A 257 18.86 -7.29 24.06
CA SER A 257 17.77 -7.92 23.30
C SER A 257 16.55 -8.28 24.15
N VAL A 258 16.76 -8.76 25.40
CA VAL A 258 15.66 -9.11 26.32
C VAL A 258 14.92 -7.89 26.89
N ASP A 259 15.47 -6.72 26.69
CA ASP A 259 14.98 -5.44 27.21
C ASP A 259 14.44 -4.53 26.10
N THR A 260 14.38 -5.01 24.85
CA THR A 260 14.03 -4.17 23.70
C THR A 260 12.93 -4.80 22.86
N ALA A 261 12.02 -3.95 22.38
CA ALA A 261 11.05 -4.28 21.33
C ALA A 261 11.11 -3.21 20.23
N ILE A 262 11.11 -3.64 18.99
CA ILE A 262 11.19 -2.76 17.81
C ILE A 262 9.95 -2.94 16.96
N VAL A 263 9.34 -1.84 16.52
CA VAL A 263 8.35 -1.81 15.43
C VAL A 263 8.91 -0.92 14.32
N SER A 264 8.89 -1.43 13.10
CA SER A 264 9.33 -0.72 11.91
C SER A 264 8.17 -0.22 11.06
N GLN A 265 8.49 0.45 9.96
CA GLN A 265 7.56 0.95 8.97
C GLN A 265 8.03 0.59 7.55
N GLY A 266 7.08 0.23 6.70
CA GLY A 266 7.32 -0.23 5.33
C GLY A 266 6.82 -1.64 5.12
N CYS A 267 7.30 -2.57 5.92
CA CYS A 267 7.14 -4.01 5.77
C CYS A 267 7.64 -4.45 4.39
N ASP A 268 8.86 -4.05 4.06
CA ASP A 268 9.51 -4.42 2.82
C ASP A 268 10.12 -5.84 2.89
N ARG A 269 10.78 -6.22 1.82
CA ARG A 269 11.36 -7.56 1.67
C ARG A 269 12.42 -7.89 2.74
N SER A 270 13.08 -6.90 3.33
CA SER A 270 14.05 -7.11 4.41
C SER A 270 13.40 -7.65 5.69
N ILE A 271 12.13 -7.33 5.91
CA ILE A 271 11.34 -7.76 7.06
C ILE A 271 10.52 -9.02 6.75
N HIS A 272 9.69 -8.98 5.69
CA HIS A 272 8.79 -10.10 5.39
C HIS A 272 9.49 -11.23 4.60
N GLY A 273 10.77 -11.04 4.22
CA GLY A 273 11.52 -11.95 3.37
C GLY A 273 10.96 -12.01 1.94
N GLY A 274 11.72 -12.60 1.05
CA GLY A 274 11.21 -12.97 -0.27
C GLY A 274 10.56 -14.36 -0.23
N ALA A 275 10.34 -14.91 -1.41
CA ALA A 275 9.81 -16.25 -1.55
C ALA A 275 10.63 -17.33 -0.83
N ASN A 276 11.96 -17.24 -0.94
CA ASN A 276 12.89 -18.23 -0.43
C ASN A 276 13.73 -17.69 0.75
N ASP A 277 13.47 -16.47 1.20
CA ASP A 277 14.27 -15.85 2.25
C ASP A 277 13.60 -16.01 3.63
N LYS A 278 14.42 -16.14 4.66
CA LYS A 278 13.96 -16.17 6.03
C LYS A 278 13.34 -14.81 6.39
N LYS A 279 12.11 -14.83 6.86
CA LYS A 279 11.42 -13.62 7.33
C LYS A 279 11.96 -13.20 8.68
N GLU A 280 12.22 -11.90 8.87
CA GLU A 280 12.63 -11.36 10.18
C GLU A 280 11.52 -11.60 11.22
N ILE A 281 10.26 -11.37 10.84
CA ILE A 281 9.07 -11.56 11.68
C ILE A 281 8.42 -12.94 11.47
N ASP A 282 9.23 -13.98 11.20
CA ASP A 282 8.75 -15.37 11.09
C ASP A 282 8.28 -15.91 12.45
N PRO A 283 7.14 -16.64 12.53
CA PRO A 283 6.69 -17.29 13.77
C PRO A 283 7.74 -18.22 14.40
N ASN A 284 8.66 -18.75 13.61
CA ASN A 284 9.74 -19.59 14.09
C ASN A 284 10.97 -18.78 14.53
N ASN A 285 11.04 -17.50 14.25
CA ASN A 285 12.11 -16.61 14.69
C ASN A 285 11.83 -16.07 16.10
N ARG A 286 11.77 -16.96 17.09
CA ARG A 286 11.41 -16.65 18.48
C ARG A 286 12.38 -15.68 19.18
N GLY A 287 13.54 -15.43 18.60
CA GLY A 287 14.54 -14.50 19.14
C GLY A 287 14.48 -13.10 18.53
N SER A 288 13.64 -12.85 17.54
CA SER A 288 13.54 -11.51 16.97
C SER A 288 12.91 -10.53 17.95
N ILE A 289 13.58 -9.39 18.12
CA ILE A 289 13.07 -8.25 18.88
C ILE A 289 12.30 -7.26 17.99
N VAL A 290 12.25 -7.50 16.68
CA VAL A 290 11.35 -6.81 15.75
C VAL A 290 9.98 -7.50 15.86
N ILE A 291 9.08 -6.89 16.62
CA ILE A 291 7.77 -7.46 16.93
C ILE A 291 6.73 -7.25 15.83
N GLY A 292 7.02 -6.37 14.88
CA GLY A 292 6.18 -6.10 13.72
C GLY A 292 6.68 -4.94 12.86
N SER A 293 6.08 -4.81 11.70
CA SER A 293 6.27 -3.67 10.79
C SER A 293 4.92 -3.19 10.27
N VAL A 294 4.71 -1.87 10.21
CA VAL A 294 3.50 -1.30 9.63
C VAL A 294 3.64 -1.27 8.11
N ALA A 295 2.81 -2.05 7.42
CA ALA A 295 2.86 -2.17 5.98
C ALA A 295 2.27 -0.95 5.27
N TYR A 296 2.99 -0.47 4.25
CA TYR A 296 2.57 0.61 3.34
C TYR A 296 2.10 0.07 1.98
N LEU A 297 2.41 -1.19 1.68
CA LEU A 297 1.93 -1.94 0.52
C LEU A 297 2.25 -1.27 -0.84
N LEU A 298 3.41 -0.60 -0.96
CA LEU A 298 3.81 0.03 -2.23
C LEU A 298 3.95 -1.00 -3.35
N ASP A 299 4.36 -2.22 -3.02
CA ASP A 299 4.41 -3.38 -3.90
C ASP A 299 3.01 -3.88 -4.36
N ARG A 300 1.94 -3.27 -3.86
CA ARG A 300 0.54 -3.57 -4.20
C ARG A 300 -0.25 -2.38 -4.72
N TYR A 301 0.38 -1.24 -4.93
CA TYR A 301 -0.31 -0.03 -5.41
C TYR A 301 -1.10 -0.27 -6.70
N GLY A 302 -0.59 -1.08 -7.63
CA GLY A 302 -1.32 -1.42 -8.85
C GLY A 302 -2.68 -2.07 -8.59
N TYR A 303 -2.76 -2.95 -7.58
CA TYR A 303 -4.01 -3.64 -7.21
C TYR A 303 -5.03 -2.74 -6.52
N GLU A 304 -4.59 -1.66 -5.89
CA GLU A 304 -5.48 -0.67 -5.24
C GLU A 304 -5.85 0.47 -6.20
N VAL A 305 -4.90 0.94 -7.01
CA VAL A 305 -5.06 2.14 -7.84
C VAL A 305 -5.79 1.85 -9.15
N LEU A 306 -5.51 0.73 -9.84
CA LEU A 306 -6.18 0.41 -11.10
C LEU A 306 -7.70 0.22 -10.98
N PRO A 307 -8.23 -0.41 -9.91
CA PRO A 307 -9.67 -0.40 -9.68
C PRO A 307 -10.28 1.00 -9.50
N LEU A 308 -9.55 1.94 -8.86
CA LEU A 308 -9.97 3.35 -8.74
C LEU A 308 -9.96 4.04 -10.11
N ALA A 309 -8.92 3.83 -10.90
CA ALA A 309 -8.83 4.35 -12.27
C ALA A 309 -10.01 3.84 -13.13
N LEU A 310 -10.35 2.56 -13.05
CA LEU A 310 -11.51 1.99 -13.76
C LEU A 310 -12.84 2.57 -13.28
N LYS A 311 -13.02 2.85 -12.00
CA LYS A 311 -14.20 3.57 -11.50
C LYS A 311 -14.30 4.96 -12.13
N MET A 312 -13.21 5.73 -12.14
CA MET A 312 -13.18 7.05 -12.80
C MET A 312 -13.59 6.96 -14.28
N LEU A 313 -13.05 5.99 -15.02
CA LEU A 313 -13.36 5.79 -16.44
C LEU A 313 -14.81 5.37 -16.73
N ARG A 314 -15.48 4.77 -15.75
CA ARG A 314 -16.89 4.43 -15.81
C ARG A 314 -17.82 5.57 -15.36
N GLY A 315 -17.25 6.68 -14.88
CA GLY A 315 -17.99 7.81 -14.32
C GLY A 315 -18.49 7.60 -12.89
N ASP A 316 -17.98 6.59 -12.19
CA ASP A 316 -18.30 6.36 -10.78
C ASP A 316 -17.61 7.43 -9.91
N PRO A 317 -18.30 8.00 -8.91
CA PRO A 317 -17.70 9.00 -8.03
C PRO A 317 -16.60 8.39 -7.16
N LEU A 318 -15.47 9.10 -7.04
CA LEU A 318 -14.41 8.79 -6.09
C LEU A 318 -14.37 9.84 -4.98
N PRO A 319 -14.01 9.44 -3.74
CA PRO A 319 -13.68 10.42 -2.72
C PRO A 319 -12.46 11.24 -3.15
N PRO A 320 -12.31 12.48 -2.69
CA PRO A 320 -11.13 13.30 -3.00
C PRO A 320 -9.81 12.65 -2.58
N ARG A 321 -9.84 11.82 -1.53
CA ARG A 321 -8.69 11.04 -1.06
C ARG A 321 -9.13 9.61 -0.73
N THR A 322 -8.34 8.64 -1.17
CA THR A 322 -8.40 7.24 -0.76
C THR A 322 -7.07 6.90 -0.09
N THR A 323 -7.10 6.30 1.09
CA THR A 323 -5.89 5.98 1.84
C THR A 323 -5.51 4.52 1.68
N THR A 324 -4.20 4.26 1.72
CA THR A 324 -3.63 2.91 1.81
C THR A 324 -4.20 2.20 3.03
N ARG A 325 -4.52 0.93 2.89
CA ARG A 325 -4.94 0.08 4.01
C ARG A 325 -3.72 -0.38 4.81
N HIS A 326 -3.24 0.53 5.68
CA HIS A 326 -2.16 0.15 6.57
C HIS A 326 -2.55 -1.03 7.45
N MET A 327 -1.58 -1.90 7.74
CA MET A 327 -1.72 -2.98 8.69
C MET A 327 -0.42 -3.25 9.41
N LEU A 328 -0.51 -3.62 10.68
CA LEU A 328 0.64 -4.13 11.41
C LEU A 328 0.87 -5.58 11.01
N VAL A 329 1.98 -5.84 10.36
CA VAL A 329 2.44 -7.20 10.03
C VAL A 329 3.33 -7.69 11.15
N THR A 330 2.99 -8.86 11.67
CA THR A 330 3.66 -9.52 12.80
C THR A 330 3.89 -11.00 12.47
N ALA A 331 4.59 -11.71 13.31
CA ALA A 331 4.73 -13.16 13.19
C ALA A 331 3.39 -13.91 13.06
N ALA A 332 2.30 -13.38 13.63
CA ALA A 332 0.99 -14.02 13.59
C ALA A 332 0.31 -13.95 12.20
N ASN A 333 0.62 -12.94 11.38
CA ASN A 333 -0.09 -12.72 10.11
C ASN A 333 0.82 -12.58 8.88
N VAL A 334 2.14 -12.65 9.04
CA VAL A 334 3.10 -12.45 7.94
C VAL A 334 2.86 -13.41 6.77
N PHE A 335 2.51 -14.66 7.03
CA PHE A 335 2.24 -15.63 5.95
C PHE A 335 0.89 -15.42 5.26
N THR A 336 -0.05 -14.73 5.92
CA THR A 336 -1.32 -14.33 5.30
C THR A 336 -1.12 -13.10 4.41
N VAL A 337 -0.32 -12.14 4.88
CA VAL A 337 -0.07 -10.89 4.14
C VAL A 337 0.93 -11.11 3.02
N TYR A 338 2.00 -11.83 3.30
CA TYR A 338 3.07 -12.16 2.36
C TYR A 338 3.29 -13.68 2.32
N PRO A 339 2.43 -14.42 1.63
CA PRO A 339 2.56 -15.87 1.53
C PRO A 339 3.85 -16.25 0.79
N PRO A 340 4.45 -17.40 1.10
CA PRO A 340 5.52 -17.99 0.29
C PRO A 340 5.05 -18.18 -1.15
N ILE A 341 5.93 -17.95 -2.13
CA ILE A 341 5.57 -18.05 -3.57
C ILE A 341 5.13 -19.46 -3.96
N ASP A 342 5.68 -20.47 -3.30
CA ASP A 342 5.36 -21.89 -3.58
C ASP A 342 3.92 -22.29 -3.17
N MET A 343 3.13 -21.34 -2.63
CA MET A 343 1.72 -21.58 -2.29
C MET A 343 0.74 -20.95 -3.30
N ASN A 344 1.21 -20.43 -4.44
CA ASN A 344 0.39 -19.85 -5.50
C ASN A 344 0.28 -20.77 -6.72
#